data_dd3ef819acf957b501d7463855db0dff
#
_entry.id   dd3ef819acf957b501d7463855db0dff
#
_cell.length_a   1.000
_cell.length_b   1.000
_cell.length_c   1.000
_cell.angle_alpha   90.00
_cell.angle_beta   90.00
_cell.angle_gamma   90.00
#
_symmetry.space_group_name_H-M   'P 1'
#
loop_
_entity.id
_entity.type
_entity.pdbx_description
1 polymer ?
#
loop_
_entity_poly.entity_id
_entity_poly.type
_entity_poly.pdbx_seq_one_letter_code
_entity_poly.pdbx_strand_id
1 'polypeptide(L)'
;MQVLARDELQRFLIQAQAEGYYELFLLDLATELRRGELLALQWDDLDFETGVLTISKQVSLVRGKIVMSVPKTKSSIRKLVLPPAVVQVLKEYRESVHSCWMFPSPVLEDLPLNPGSVYDRLQLILEHASCKQVRFHDLRHTFATLALQNGMDVKTLSAMLGHVSAATTLDIYTHVTDDMQHAAARKIDCGIGKAELPDEPAPQANAPAIVDFQPYMGKVRKPGTGCISQINDHLFEGRYSPTWIDGKKHARNVYAHTREECEEKLKLLIAEMKAELAELKRQKGDRH
;
A
#
# COMPACT_ATOMS: atom_id res chain seq x y z
N MET A 1 -4.94 -14.76 -3.18
CA MET A 1 -3.59 -14.25 -2.87
C MET A 1 -3.00 -15.17 -1.81
N GLN A 2 -1.82 -15.71 -2.05
CA GLN A 2 -1.13 -16.58 -1.09
C GLN A 2 0.18 -15.91 -0.69
N VAL A 3 0.43 -15.78 0.62
CA VAL A 3 1.62 -15.13 1.18
C VAL A 3 2.40 -16.20 1.94
N LEU A 4 3.73 -16.24 1.78
CA LEU A 4 4.58 -17.13 2.56
C LEU A 4 4.62 -16.69 4.02
N ALA A 5 4.48 -17.63 4.94
CA ALA A 5 4.73 -17.38 6.35
C ALA A 5 6.23 -17.14 6.58
N ARG A 6 6.60 -16.56 7.73
CA ARG A 6 7.99 -16.19 8.02
C ARG A 6 8.94 -17.39 8.00
N ASP A 7 8.51 -18.53 8.52
CA ASP A 7 9.28 -19.78 8.51
C ASP A 7 9.37 -20.39 7.10
N GLU A 8 8.30 -20.32 6.30
CA GLU A 8 8.31 -20.73 4.90
C GLU A 8 9.28 -19.87 4.08
N LEU A 9 9.26 -18.53 4.29
CA LEU A 9 10.17 -17.63 3.61
C LEU A 9 11.64 -17.95 3.93
N GLN A 10 11.95 -18.28 5.18
CA GLN A 10 13.31 -18.65 5.58
C GLN A 10 13.75 -19.95 4.90
N ARG A 11 12.91 -20.99 4.87
CA ARG A 11 13.20 -22.25 4.17
C ARG A 11 13.38 -22.03 2.67
N PHE A 12 12.52 -21.22 2.07
CA PHE A 12 12.59 -20.84 0.66
C PHE A 12 13.93 -20.18 0.33
N LEU A 13 14.40 -19.20 1.10
CA LEU A 13 15.66 -18.51 0.87
C LEU A 13 16.88 -19.44 1.04
N ILE A 14 16.88 -20.34 2.02
CA ILE A 14 17.91 -21.36 2.21
C ILE A 14 17.97 -22.27 0.97
N GLN A 15 16.82 -22.73 0.48
CA GLN A 15 16.76 -23.58 -0.71
C GLN A 15 17.19 -22.82 -1.97
N ALA A 16 16.75 -21.57 -2.11
CA ALA A 16 17.17 -20.70 -3.21
C ALA A 16 18.69 -20.51 -3.24
N GLN A 17 19.33 -20.42 -2.08
CA GLN A 17 20.79 -20.35 -1.97
C GLN A 17 21.46 -21.66 -2.43
N ALA A 18 20.94 -22.81 -2.02
CA ALA A 18 21.45 -24.11 -2.45
C ALA A 18 21.35 -24.32 -3.95
N GLU A 19 20.39 -23.68 -4.61
CA GLU A 19 20.15 -23.79 -6.06
C GLU A 19 20.74 -22.62 -6.88
N GLY A 20 21.42 -21.65 -6.23
CA GLY A 20 22.07 -20.53 -6.92
C GLY A 20 21.12 -19.42 -7.40
N TYR A 21 19.98 -19.24 -6.72
CA TYR A 21 18.99 -18.22 -7.02
C TYR A 21 18.71 -17.25 -5.85
N TYR A 22 19.56 -17.31 -4.83
CA TYR A 22 19.40 -16.53 -3.61
C TYR A 22 19.35 -15.03 -3.88
N GLU A 23 20.33 -14.50 -4.60
CA GLU A 23 20.48 -13.07 -4.88
C GLU A 23 19.30 -12.53 -5.69
N LEU A 24 18.80 -13.31 -6.65
CA LEU A 24 17.63 -12.97 -7.45
C LEU A 24 16.38 -12.82 -6.58
N PHE A 25 16.09 -13.83 -5.75
CA PHE A 25 14.90 -13.80 -4.91
C PHE A 25 15.05 -12.86 -3.71
N LEU A 26 16.26 -12.67 -3.19
CA LEU A 26 16.54 -11.67 -2.15
C LEU A 26 16.25 -10.26 -2.67
N LEU A 27 16.72 -9.95 -3.88
CA LEU A 27 16.47 -8.64 -4.49
C LEU A 27 14.97 -8.45 -4.82
N ASP A 28 14.31 -9.48 -5.31
CA ASP A 28 12.86 -9.45 -5.56
C ASP A 28 12.07 -9.12 -4.28
N LEU A 29 12.37 -9.83 -3.20
CA LEU A 29 11.77 -9.62 -1.88
C LEU A 29 12.11 -8.25 -1.27
N ALA A 30 13.29 -7.69 -1.55
CA ALA A 30 13.70 -6.40 -1.02
C ALA A 30 13.15 -5.21 -1.81
N THR A 31 12.71 -5.40 -3.05
CA THR A 31 12.37 -4.32 -3.98
C THR A 31 10.97 -4.39 -4.56
N GLU A 32 10.34 -5.55 -4.47
CA GLU A 32 9.03 -5.83 -5.06
C GLU A 32 8.93 -5.50 -6.56
N LEU A 33 10.01 -5.71 -7.30
CA LEU A 33 10.04 -5.48 -8.72
C LEU A 33 9.08 -6.43 -9.45
N ARG A 34 8.52 -5.96 -10.56
CA ARG A 34 7.88 -6.91 -11.47
C ARG A 34 8.95 -7.82 -12.05
N ARG A 35 8.64 -9.11 -12.25
CA ARG A 35 9.58 -10.08 -12.80
C ARG A 35 10.35 -9.56 -14.02
N GLY A 36 9.68 -8.88 -14.95
CA GLY A 36 10.33 -8.32 -16.13
C GLY A 36 11.27 -7.15 -15.83
N GLU A 37 11.00 -6.36 -14.79
CA GLU A 37 11.86 -5.29 -14.31
C GLU A 37 13.11 -5.88 -13.63
N LEU A 38 12.92 -6.85 -12.74
CA LEU A 38 14.01 -7.54 -12.04
C LEU A 38 15.00 -8.17 -13.01
N LEU A 39 14.51 -8.88 -14.02
CA LEU A 39 15.36 -9.55 -15.01
C LEU A 39 15.99 -8.61 -16.03
N ALA A 40 15.54 -7.37 -16.12
CA ALA A 40 16.11 -6.33 -16.96
C ALA A 40 17.24 -5.54 -16.29
N LEU A 41 17.54 -5.81 -15.03
CA LEU A 41 18.57 -5.10 -14.29
C LEU A 41 19.96 -5.40 -14.79
N GLN A 42 20.75 -4.36 -14.92
CA GLN A 42 22.17 -4.38 -15.24
C GLN A 42 22.97 -3.82 -14.06
N TRP A 43 24.24 -4.14 -13.96
CA TRP A 43 25.09 -3.64 -12.88
C TRP A 43 25.19 -2.12 -12.85
N ASP A 44 25.09 -1.45 -13.99
CA ASP A 44 25.08 0.01 -14.10
C ASP A 44 23.79 0.66 -13.59
N ASP A 45 22.75 -0.13 -13.35
CA ASP A 45 21.49 0.36 -12.77
C ASP A 45 21.59 0.51 -11.23
N LEU A 46 22.64 -0.05 -10.59
CA LEU A 46 22.88 0.02 -9.14
C LEU A 46 24.15 0.82 -8.81
N ASP A 47 23.95 1.88 -8.06
CA ASP A 47 25.04 2.60 -7.42
C ASP A 47 25.37 1.93 -6.06
N PHE A 48 26.50 1.26 -5.99
CA PHE A 48 26.94 0.53 -4.80
C PHE A 48 27.37 1.41 -3.62
N GLU A 49 27.67 2.69 -3.86
CA GLU A 49 28.02 3.61 -2.79
C GLU A 49 26.79 4.17 -2.09
N THR A 50 25.78 4.54 -2.86
CA THR A 50 24.55 5.13 -2.34
C THR A 50 23.44 4.10 -2.10
N GLY A 51 23.58 2.88 -2.63
CA GLY A 51 22.56 1.85 -2.61
C GLY A 51 21.35 2.15 -3.50
N VAL A 52 21.45 3.14 -4.40
CA VAL A 52 20.36 3.55 -5.29
C VAL A 52 20.26 2.64 -6.50
N LEU A 53 19.14 1.94 -6.64
CA LEU A 53 18.78 1.12 -7.79
C LEU A 53 17.81 1.89 -8.69
N THR A 54 18.14 2.01 -9.97
CA THR A 54 17.32 2.69 -10.99
C THR A 54 16.58 1.67 -11.84
N ILE A 55 15.25 1.73 -11.86
CA ILE A 55 14.38 0.87 -12.66
C ILE A 55 13.91 1.66 -13.87
N SER A 56 14.41 1.32 -15.06
CA SER A 56 14.11 2.03 -16.31
C SER A 56 13.76 1.11 -17.49
N LYS A 57 13.88 -0.21 -17.30
CA LYS A 57 13.77 -1.22 -18.35
C LYS A 57 12.94 -2.40 -17.87
N GLN A 58 12.39 -3.15 -18.79
CA GLN A 58 11.74 -4.42 -18.50
C GLN A 58 11.99 -5.43 -19.62
N VAL A 59 12.05 -6.70 -19.25
CA VAL A 59 12.15 -7.83 -20.15
C VAL A 59 10.80 -8.52 -20.27
N SER A 60 10.44 -8.88 -21.47
CA SER A 60 9.24 -9.69 -21.76
C SER A 60 9.56 -10.79 -22.76
N LEU A 61 8.76 -11.86 -22.74
CA LEU A 61 8.86 -12.93 -23.71
C LEU A 61 7.79 -12.73 -24.79
N VAL A 62 8.22 -12.43 -26.02
CA VAL A 62 7.32 -12.25 -27.17
C VAL A 62 7.63 -13.29 -28.21
N ARG A 63 6.69 -14.19 -28.50
CA ARG A 63 6.87 -15.31 -29.46
C ARG A 63 8.14 -16.13 -29.19
N GLY A 64 8.43 -16.42 -27.92
CA GLY A 64 9.60 -17.18 -27.51
C GLY A 64 10.93 -16.42 -27.51
N LYS A 65 10.95 -15.14 -27.89
CA LYS A 65 12.14 -14.28 -27.87
C LYS A 65 12.10 -13.31 -26.71
N ILE A 66 13.24 -13.11 -26.08
CA ILE A 66 13.44 -12.10 -25.05
C ILE A 66 13.46 -10.73 -25.73
N VAL A 67 12.55 -9.85 -25.31
CA VAL A 67 12.44 -8.49 -25.82
C VAL A 67 12.57 -7.51 -24.67
N MET A 68 13.50 -6.59 -24.79
CA MET A 68 13.63 -5.46 -23.89
C MET A 68 12.71 -4.32 -24.31
N SER A 69 12.10 -3.65 -23.35
CA SER A 69 11.28 -2.48 -23.58
C SER A 69 11.40 -1.48 -22.42
N VAL A 70 11.17 -0.22 -22.75
CA VAL A 70 10.99 0.81 -21.73
C VAL A 70 9.56 0.68 -21.18
N PRO A 71 9.34 0.87 -19.88
CA PRO A 71 8.00 0.86 -19.30
C PRO A 71 7.07 1.87 -19.98
N LYS A 72 5.81 1.50 -20.17
CA LYS A 72 4.82 2.31 -20.92
C LYS A 72 4.49 3.65 -20.27
N THR A 73 4.74 3.82 -18.98
CA THR A 73 4.41 5.04 -18.22
C THR A 73 5.65 5.63 -17.57
N LYS A 74 5.74 6.96 -17.53
CA LYS A 74 6.83 7.66 -16.83
C LYS A 74 6.90 7.32 -15.33
N SER A 75 5.77 7.01 -14.71
CA SER A 75 5.69 6.58 -13.30
C SER A 75 6.30 5.20 -13.04
N SER A 76 6.56 4.41 -14.09
CA SER A 76 7.24 3.12 -13.96
C SER A 76 8.76 3.26 -13.92
N ILE A 77 9.31 4.41 -14.32
CA ILE A 77 10.72 4.73 -14.14
C ILE A 77 10.85 5.31 -12.73
N ARG A 78 11.57 4.60 -11.88
CA ARG A 78 11.72 4.95 -10.47
C ARG A 78 13.08 4.57 -9.92
N LYS A 79 13.44 5.19 -8.80
CA LYS A 79 14.64 4.85 -8.03
C LYS A 79 14.21 4.28 -6.68
N LEU A 80 14.90 3.25 -6.25
CA LEU A 80 14.73 2.61 -4.94
C LEU A 80 16.06 2.66 -4.21
N VAL A 81 16.03 2.79 -2.88
CA VAL A 81 17.22 2.65 -2.05
C VAL A 81 17.20 1.25 -1.46
N LEU A 82 18.21 0.45 -1.76
CA LEU A 82 18.37 -0.90 -1.24
C LEU A 82 18.86 -0.89 0.20
N PRO A 83 18.41 -1.85 1.03
CA PRO A 83 19.03 -2.08 2.34
C PRO A 83 20.54 -2.37 2.20
N PRO A 84 21.40 -1.85 3.09
CA PRO A 84 22.85 -2.07 3.02
C PRO A 84 23.26 -3.55 2.96
N ALA A 85 22.53 -4.41 3.66
CA ALA A 85 22.78 -5.86 3.64
C ALA A 85 22.55 -6.46 2.23
N VAL A 86 21.52 -6.00 1.51
CA VAL A 86 21.24 -6.44 0.14
C VAL A 86 22.34 -5.94 -0.82
N VAL A 87 22.76 -4.69 -0.67
CA VAL A 87 23.86 -4.12 -1.46
C VAL A 87 25.14 -4.92 -1.28
N GLN A 88 25.46 -5.32 -0.05
CA GLN A 88 26.64 -6.13 0.24
C GLN A 88 26.57 -7.51 -0.44
N VAL A 89 25.45 -8.20 -0.33
CA VAL A 89 25.24 -9.50 -1.01
C VAL A 89 25.38 -9.36 -2.53
N LEU A 90 24.79 -8.32 -3.12
CA LEU A 90 24.91 -8.09 -4.57
C LEU A 90 26.33 -7.73 -4.99
N LYS A 91 27.10 -7.04 -4.13
CA LYS A 91 28.50 -6.72 -4.39
C LYS A 91 29.36 -7.99 -4.45
N GLU A 92 29.17 -8.91 -3.50
CA GLU A 92 29.84 -10.20 -3.47
C GLU A 92 29.41 -11.07 -4.68
N TYR A 93 28.13 -11.10 -5.01
CA TYR A 93 27.61 -11.83 -6.15
C TYR A 93 28.18 -11.32 -7.48
N ARG A 94 28.34 -10.00 -7.63
CA ARG A 94 28.93 -9.39 -8.83
C ARG A 94 30.32 -9.92 -9.16
N GLU A 95 31.11 -10.28 -8.17
CA GLU A 95 32.49 -10.83 -8.38
C GLU A 95 32.46 -12.17 -9.14
N SER A 96 31.35 -12.90 -9.04
CA SER A 96 31.15 -14.19 -9.71
C SER A 96 30.46 -14.08 -11.07
N VAL A 97 29.96 -12.89 -11.45
CA VAL A 97 29.16 -12.69 -12.66
C VAL A 97 29.93 -11.87 -13.69
N HIS A 98 30.24 -12.47 -14.84
CA HIS A 98 31.01 -11.82 -15.94
C HIS A 98 30.12 -11.22 -17.05
N SER A 99 28.88 -10.85 -16.72
CA SER A 99 27.91 -10.26 -17.63
C SER A 99 27.55 -8.84 -17.22
N CYS A 100 27.06 -8.03 -18.15
CA CYS A 100 26.46 -6.73 -17.80
C CYS A 100 25.12 -6.89 -17.07
N TRP A 101 24.45 -8.03 -17.21
CA TRP A 101 23.21 -8.36 -16.53
C TRP A 101 23.48 -8.78 -15.09
N MET A 102 22.62 -8.33 -14.17
CA MET A 102 22.68 -8.84 -12.78
C MET A 102 22.34 -10.33 -12.74
N PHE A 103 21.39 -10.77 -13.55
CA PHE A 103 20.94 -12.16 -13.63
C PHE A 103 21.02 -12.66 -15.07
N PRO A 104 22.22 -13.05 -15.54
CA PRO A 104 22.40 -13.53 -16.92
C PRO A 104 21.83 -14.92 -17.14
N SER A 105 21.54 -15.23 -18.39
CA SER A 105 21.18 -16.59 -18.79
C SER A 105 22.39 -17.53 -18.62
N PRO A 106 22.22 -18.73 -18.05
CA PRO A 106 23.32 -19.68 -17.89
C PRO A 106 23.78 -20.28 -19.23
N VAL A 107 23.03 -20.08 -20.31
CA VAL A 107 23.34 -20.62 -21.65
C VAL A 107 23.91 -19.53 -22.56
N LEU A 108 23.42 -18.30 -22.41
CA LEU A 108 23.80 -17.14 -23.25
C LEU A 108 24.05 -15.95 -22.33
N GLU A 109 25.30 -15.77 -21.88
CA GLU A 109 25.68 -14.74 -20.91
C GLU A 109 25.37 -13.30 -21.35
N ASP A 110 25.26 -13.06 -22.65
CA ASP A 110 24.87 -11.77 -23.23
C ASP A 110 23.36 -11.46 -23.10
N LEU A 111 22.57 -12.42 -22.63
CA LEU A 111 21.13 -12.26 -22.45
C LEU A 111 20.74 -12.39 -20.97
N PRO A 112 19.69 -11.71 -20.52
CA PRO A 112 19.15 -11.91 -19.19
C PRO A 112 18.47 -13.27 -19.07
N LEU A 113 18.23 -13.73 -17.85
CA LEU A 113 17.43 -14.92 -17.56
C LEU A 113 16.07 -14.87 -18.26
N ASN A 114 15.66 -16.01 -18.77
CA ASN A 114 14.35 -16.15 -19.39
C ASN A 114 13.24 -16.06 -18.32
N PRO A 115 12.25 -15.16 -18.49
CA PRO A 115 11.15 -15.03 -17.53
C PRO A 115 10.36 -16.31 -17.26
N GLY A 116 10.23 -17.20 -18.25
CA GLY A 116 9.59 -18.51 -18.09
C GLY A 116 10.41 -19.41 -17.17
N SER A 117 11.70 -19.57 -17.46
CA SER A 117 12.61 -20.42 -16.68
C SER A 117 12.70 -19.98 -15.21
N VAL A 118 12.65 -18.67 -14.93
CA VAL A 118 12.63 -18.17 -13.55
C VAL A 118 11.36 -18.58 -12.82
N TYR A 119 10.23 -18.58 -13.51
CA TYR A 119 8.98 -19.04 -12.92
C TYR A 119 9.04 -20.55 -12.59
N ASP A 120 9.50 -21.37 -13.55
CA ASP A 120 9.62 -22.81 -13.35
C ASP A 120 10.60 -23.13 -12.20
N ARG A 121 11.70 -22.37 -12.11
CA ARG A 121 12.66 -22.50 -11.01
C ARG A 121 12.08 -22.11 -9.67
N LEU A 122 11.28 -21.04 -9.60
CA LEU A 122 10.57 -20.67 -8.38
C LEU A 122 9.70 -21.82 -7.87
N GLN A 123 8.90 -22.45 -8.75
CA GLN A 123 8.03 -23.54 -8.35
C GLN A 123 8.83 -24.74 -7.81
N LEU A 124 9.95 -25.06 -8.46
CA LEU A 124 10.83 -26.15 -8.03
C LEU A 124 11.47 -25.87 -6.64
N ILE A 125 11.97 -24.65 -6.43
CA ILE A 125 12.56 -24.24 -5.15
C ILE A 125 11.50 -24.31 -4.02
N LEU A 126 10.28 -23.85 -4.28
CA LEU A 126 9.18 -23.92 -3.32
C LEU A 126 8.83 -25.37 -2.97
N GLU A 127 8.84 -26.27 -3.95
CA GLU A 127 8.61 -27.71 -3.75
C GLU A 127 9.71 -28.33 -2.88
N HIS A 128 10.98 -28.09 -3.23
CA HIS A 128 12.14 -28.60 -2.47
C HIS A 128 12.20 -28.03 -1.05
N ALA A 129 11.78 -26.78 -0.84
CA ALA A 129 11.69 -26.16 0.47
C ALA A 129 10.47 -26.62 1.29
N SER A 130 9.63 -27.50 0.75
CA SER A 130 8.35 -27.90 1.35
C SER A 130 7.49 -26.68 1.74
N CYS A 131 7.45 -25.69 0.87
CA CYS A 131 6.64 -24.49 0.99
C CYS A 131 5.39 -24.63 0.12
N LYS A 132 4.35 -23.86 0.45
CA LYS A 132 3.19 -23.77 -0.44
C LYS A 132 3.56 -23.14 -1.78
N GLN A 133 2.95 -23.58 -2.84
CA GLN A 133 3.15 -23.04 -4.17
C GLN A 133 2.56 -21.64 -4.26
N VAL A 134 3.39 -20.66 -4.58
CA VAL A 134 2.99 -19.26 -4.77
C VAL A 134 3.45 -18.79 -6.16
N ARG A 135 2.74 -17.83 -6.71
CA ARG A 135 3.15 -17.22 -7.98
C ARG A 135 4.26 -16.21 -7.72
N PHE A 136 5.04 -15.88 -8.74
CA PHE A 136 6.08 -14.84 -8.64
C PHE A 136 5.53 -13.52 -8.08
N HIS A 137 4.34 -13.11 -8.51
CA HIS A 137 3.68 -11.91 -8.00
C HIS A 137 3.24 -12.02 -6.53
N ASP A 138 3.05 -13.23 -6.01
CA ASP A 138 2.68 -13.44 -4.61
C ASP A 138 3.90 -13.26 -3.65
N LEU A 139 5.15 -13.40 -4.16
CA LEU A 139 6.36 -13.02 -3.42
C LEU A 139 6.37 -11.51 -3.13
N ARG A 140 5.96 -10.70 -4.10
CA ARG A 140 5.77 -9.27 -3.92
C ARG A 140 4.77 -8.97 -2.80
N HIS A 141 3.67 -9.73 -2.72
CA HIS A 141 2.71 -9.61 -1.63
C HIS A 141 3.27 -10.07 -0.28
N THR A 142 4.14 -11.08 -0.30
CA THR A 142 4.85 -11.55 0.91
C THR A 142 5.70 -10.42 1.50
N PHE A 143 6.51 -9.73 0.68
CA PHE A 143 7.28 -8.58 1.14
C PHE A 143 6.39 -7.48 1.72
N ALA A 144 5.35 -7.07 0.98
CA ALA A 144 4.50 -5.97 1.39
C ALA A 144 3.79 -6.26 2.72
N THR A 145 3.34 -7.51 2.91
CA THR A 145 2.76 -7.95 4.18
C THR A 145 3.78 -7.87 5.31
N LEU A 146 5.00 -8.39 5.09
CA LEU A 146 6.08 -8.33 6.08
C LEU A 146 6.51 -6.90 6.38
N ALA A 147 6.60 -6.02 5.37
CA ALA A 147 6.96 -4.62 5.54
C ALA A 147 5.93 -3.88 6.43
N LEU A 148 4.64 -4.09 6.17
CA LEU A 148 3.57 -3.53 7.00
C LEU A 148 3.59 -4.10 8.44
N GLN A 149 3.80 -5.41 8.60
CA GLN A 149 3.93 -6.04 9.92
C GLN A 149 5.13 -5.48 10.70
N ASN A 150 6.22 -5.12 10.02
CA ASN A 150 7.39 -4.47 10.62
C ASN A 150 7.22 -2.94 10.81
N GLY A 151 6.02 -2.39 10.52
CA GLY A 151 5.66 -1.01 10.81
C GLY A 151 6.02 0.00 9.73
N MET A 152 6.29 -0.45 8.50
CA MET A 152 6.41 0.46 7.35
C MET A 152 5.07 1.13 7.07
N ASP A 153 5.06 2.43 6.82
CA ASP A 153 3.84 3.14 6.49
C ASP A 153 3.38 2.85 5.05
N VAL A 154 2.06 2.88 4.83
CA VAL A 154 1.43 2.52 3.56
C VAL A 154 1.86 3.43 2.40
N LYS A 155 2.17 4.70 2.67
CA LYS A 155 2.57 5.67 1.65
C LYS A 155 3.97 5.35 1.13
N THR A 156 4.91 5.07 2.03
CA THR A 156 6.27 4.63 1.69
C THR A 156 6.23 3.31 0.92
N LEU A 157 5.47 2.34 1.41
CA LEU A 157 5.27 1.06 0.72
C LEU A 157 4.69 1.26 -0.68
N SER A 158 3.65 2.08 -0.84
CA SER A 158 3.04 2.39 -2.15
C SER A 158 4.04 3.02 -3.13
N ALA A 159 4.90 3.91 -2.65
CA ALA A 159 5.94 4.53 -3.47
C ALA A 159 6.99 3.49 -3.93
N MET A 160 7.42 2.59 -3.06
CA MET A 160 8.34 1.49 -3.39
C MET A 160 7.74 0.54 -4.42
N LEU A 161 6.45 0.19 -4.26
CA LEU A 161 5.71 -0.67 -5.19
C LEU A 161 5.51 -0.04 -6.58
N GLY A 162 5.66 1.27 -6.70
CA GLY A 162 5.31 2.01 -7.92
C GLY A 162 3.82 1.93 -8.23
N HIS A 163 2.98 1.88 -7.20
CA HIS A 163 1.53 1.97 -7.36
C HIS A 163 1.12 3.41 -7.67
N VAL A 164 0.20 3.59 -8.61
CA VAL A 164 -0.32 4.92 -8.99
C VAL A 164 -1.11 5.56 -7.85
N SER A 165 -1.66 4.75 -6.93
CA SER A 165 -2.47 5.19 -5.79
C SER A 165 -2.21 4.32 -4.55
N ALA A 166 -2.10 4.97 -3.39
CA ALA A 166 -2.07 4.28 -2.09
C ALA A 166 -3.34 3.46 -1.83
N ALA A 167 -4.47 3.82 -2.44
CA ALA A 167 -5.70 3.04 -2.38
C ALA A 167 -5.50 1.62 -2.93
N THR A 168 -4.75 1.46 -4.02
CA THR A 168 -4.43 0.13 -4.58
C THR A 168 -3.64 -0.73 -3.57
N THR A 169 -2.73 -0.11 -2.82
CA THR A 169 -1.99 -0.81 -1.75
C THR A 169 -2.92 -1.16 -0.60
N LEU A 170 -3.79 -0.24 -0.18
CA LEU A 170 -4.79 -0.48 0.87
C LEU A 170 -5.77 -1.58 0.48
N ASP A 171 -6.32 -1.57 -0.73
CA ASP A 171 -7.28 -2.58 -1.20
C ASP A 171 -6.70 -4.00 -1.21
N ILE A 172 -5.39 -4.13 -1.51
CA ILE A 172 -4.69 -5.41 -1.50
C ILE A 172 -4.42 -5.89 -0.06
N TYR A 173 -4.17 -4.95 0.88
CA TYR A 173 -3.72 -5.24 2.24
C TYR A 173 -4.74 -4.84 3.32
N THR A 174 -6.02 -4.68 2.98
CA THR A 174 -7.12 -4.38 3.91
C THR A 174 -7.33 -5.46 4.99
N HIS A 175 -6.73 -6.62 4.83
CA HIS A 175 -6.64 -7.60 5.91
C HIS A 175 -5.49 -7.24 6.86
N VAL A 176 -5.65 -6.09 7.55
CA VAL A 176 -4.86 -5.78 8.74
C VAL A 176 -5.07 -6.95 9.70
N THR A 177 -4.03 -7.75 9.89
CA THR A 177 -4.10 -8.89 10.81
C THR A 177 -4.35 -8.37 12.23
N ASP A 178 -5.08 -9.13 13.04
CA ASP A 178 -5.30 -8.81 14.47
C ASP A 178 -3.97 -8.50 15.18
N ASP A 179 -2.88 -9.16 14.77
CA ASP A 179 -1.53 -8.91 15.27
C ASP A 179 -1.04 -7.47 15.02
N MET A 180 -1.40 -6.86 13.88
CA MET A 180 -1.03 -5.47 13.59
C MET A 180 -1.82 -4.50 14.47
N GLN A 181 -3.09 -4.79 14.76
CA GLN A 181 -3.90 -3.98 15.68
C GLN A 181 -3.34 -4.07 17.11
N HIS A 182 -2.97 -5.27 17.56
CA HIS A 182 -2.32 -5.46 18.85
C HIS A 182 -0.94 -4.81 18.94
N ALA A 183 -0.16 -4.81 17.85
CA ALA A 183 1.13 -4.14 17.78
C ALA A 183 0.97 -2.60 17.80
N ALA A 184 -0.03 -2.06 17.12
CA ALA A 184 -0.37 -0.65 17.15
C ALA A 184 -0.84 -0.23 18.55
N ALA A 185 -1.71 -1.01 19.18
CA ALA A 185 -2.16 -0.77 20.55
C ALA A 185 -0.99 -0.74 21.54
N ARG A 186 -0.05 -1.70 21.43
CA ARG A 186 1.17 -1.71 22.27
C ARG A 186 2.06 -0.48 22.03
N LYS A 187 2.21 -0.01 20.77
CA LYS A 187 2.96 1.22 20.47
C LYS A 187 2.31 2.46 21.07
N ILE A 188 0.98 2.52 21.05
CA ILE A 188 0.22 3.60 21.68
C ILE A 188 0.41 3.53 23.21
N ASP A 189 0.32 2.35 23.79
CA ASP A 189 0.50 2.13 25.23
C ASP A 189 1.93 2.52 25.71
N CYS A 190 2.95 2.22 24.93
CA CYS A 190 4.33 2.68 25.17
C CYS A 190 4.52 4.18 24.94
N GLY A 191 3.73 4.82 24.08
CA GLY A 191 3.80 6.26 23.78
C GLY A 191 3.01 7.13 24.77
N ILE A 192 2.00 6.56 25.38
CA ILE A 192 1.18 7.20 26.44
C ILE A 192 1.72 6.77 27.83
N GLY A 193 3.04 6.71 27.99
CA GLY A 193 3.65 6.30 29.27
C GLY A 193 2.88 6.84 30.46
N LYS A 194 2.69 6.00 31.49
CA LYS A 194 2.05 6.42 32.75
C LYS A 194 2.63 7.76 33.17
N ALA A 195 1.81 8.81 33.14
CA ALA A 195 2.16 10.05 33.80
C ALA A 195 2.40 9.70 35.27
N GLU A 196 3.63 9.69 35.72
CA GLU A 196 3.95 9.67 37.15
C GLU A 196 3.45 10.99 37.71
N LEU A 197 2.30 10.93 38.37
CA LEU A 197 1.82 12.02 39.20
C LEU A 197 2.81 12.20 40.36
N PRO A 198 3.29 13.43 40.64
CA PRO A 198 4.08 13.66 41.84
C PRO A 198 3.26 13.27 43.05
N ASP A 199 3.92 12.60 44.01
CA ASP A 199 3.35 12.25 45.31
C ASP A 199 2.94 13.52 46.05
N GLU A 200 1.66 13.89 46.00
CA GLU A 200 1.04 14.78 46.99
C GLU A 200 -0.05 14.01 47.77
N PRO A 201 -0.10 14.20 49.10
CA PRO A 201 -1.01 13.43 49.95
C PRO A 201 -2.47 13.81 49.69
N ALA A 202 -3.28 12.79 49.51
CA ALA A 202 -4.70 12.88 49.18
C ALA A 202 -5.51 13.74 50.19
N PRO A 203 -6.39 14.66 49.69
CA PRO A 203 -7.60 15.00 50.38
C PRO A 203 -8.72 14.06 50.01
N GLN A 204 -9.31 13.45 51.01
CA GLN A 204 -10.55 12.69 50.89
C GLN A 204 -11.68 13.64 50.45
N ALA A 205 -12.27 13.40 49.28
CA ALA A 205 -13.64 13.82 49.01
C ALA A 205 -14.17 13.15 47.72
N ASN A 206 -15.26 12.42 47.88
CA ASN A 206 -16.34 12.16 46.94
C ASN A 206 -15.97 11.74 45.53
N ALA A 207 -15.96 10.43 45.28
CA ALA A 207 -16.01 9.85 43.94
C ALA A 207 -17.27 10.34 43.20
N PRO A 208 -17.17 10.99 42.03
CA PRO A 208 -18.32 11.16 41.18
C PRO A 208 -18.73 9.78 40.63
N ALA A 209 -20.02 9.51 40.69
CA ALA A 209 -20.64 8.31 40.18
C ALA A 209 -20.19 8.07 38.74
N ILE A 210 -19.86 6.83 38.43
CA ILE A 210 -19.61 6.33 37.05
C ILE A 210 -20.86 6.68 36.24
N VAL A 211 -20.76 7.70 35.41
CA VAL A 211 -21.82 8.03 34.44
C VAL A 211 -21.73 6.96 33.37
N ASP A 212 -22.75 6.13 33.35
CA ASP A 212 -22.93 5.09 32.31
C ASP A 212 -22.88 5.77 30.95
N PHE A 213 -21.84 5.47 30.15
CA PHE A 213 -21.66 6.05 28.81
C PHE A 213 -22.78 5.54 27.92
N GLN A 214 -23.81 6.33 27.74
CA GLN A 214 -24.81 6.08 26.72
C GLN A 214 -24.31 6.65 25.39
N PRO A 215 -24.08 5.80 24.36
CA PRO A 215 -23.70 6.31 23.04
C PRO A 215 -24.80 7.25 22.54
N TYR A 216 -24.42 8.47 22.17
CA TYR A 216 -25.33 9.46 21.62
C TYR A 216 -25.99 8.91 20.35
N MET A 217 -27.18 8.40 20.47
CA MET A 217 -28.05 8.02 19.37
C MET A 217 -28.61 9.32 18.74
N GLY A 218 -27.81 9.91 17.86
CA GLY A 218 -28.21 11.10 17.10
C GLY A 218 -29.55 10.86 16.41
N LYS A 219 -30.48 11.80 16.57
CA LYS A 219 -31.78 11.75 15.89
C LYS A 219 -31.55 11.56 14.40
N VAL A 220 -32.05 10.45 13.83
CA VAL A 220 -32.02 10.20 12.40
C VAL A 220 -32.74 11.35 11.69
N ARG A 221 -32.03 12.13 10.88
CA ARG A 221 -32.62 13.24 10.12
C ARG A 221 -33.55 12.71 9.06
N LYS A 222 -34.62 13.46 8.75
CA LYS A 222 -35.55 13.11 7.68
C LYS A 222 -34.80 12.99 6.34
N PRO A 223 -35.17 12.02 5.46
CA PRO A 223 -34.57 11.90 4.14
C PRO A 223 -34.64 13.24 3.38
N GLY A 224 -33.54 13.63 2.71
CA GLY A 224 -33.46 14.88 1.94
C GLY A 224 -33.03 16.12 2.72
N THR A 225 -32.66 15.99 4.00
CA THR A 225 -32.15 17.12 4.83
C THR A 225 -30.65 17.13 5.03
N GLY A 226 -29.90 16.25 4.34
CA GLY A 226 -28.45 16.11 4.50
C GLY A 226 -28.04 15.53 5.86
N CYS A 227 -26.76 15.38 6.08
CA CYS A 227 -26.19 14.95 7.36
C CYS A 227 -25.17 15.98 7.85
N ILE A 228 -24.99 16.05 9.18
CA ILE A 228 -23.91 16.81 9.80
C ILE A 228 -23.12 15.86 10.67
N SER A 229 -21.81 15.86 10.47
CA SER A 229 -20.84 15.08 11.24
C SER A 229 -19.87 16.01 11.89
N GLN A 230 -19.47 15.73 13.11
CA GLN A 230 -18.36 16.40 13.77
C GLN A 230 -17.07 15.69 13.35
N ILE A 231 -16.12 16.42 12.76
CA ILE A 231 -14.83 15.90 12.32
C ILE A 231 -13.82 15.94 13.46
N ASN A 232 -13.82 17.07 14.22
CA ASN A 232 -13.00 17.25 15.42
C ASN A 232 -13.70 18.26 16.35
N ASP A 233 -13.06 18.62 17.48
CA ASP A 233 -13.64 19.51 18.49
C ASP A 233 -14.03 20.91 17.97
N HIS A 234 -13.51 21.30 16.80
CA HIS A 234 -13.68 22.66 16.26
C HIS A 234 -14.16 22.66 14.80
N LEU A 235 -14.52 21.52 14.24
CA LEU A 235 -14.93 21.44 12.83
C LEU A 235 -16.10 20.48 12.61
N PHE A 236 -17.15 21.02 11.98
CA PHE A 236 -18.34 20.29 11.56
C PHE A 236 -18.41 20.24 10.05
N GLU A 237 -18.81 19.09 9.49
CA GLU A 237 -19.07 18.87 8.08
C GLU A 237 -20.56 18.66 7.87
N GLY A 238 -21.16 19.47 7.01
CA GLY A 238 -22.50 19.26 6.48
C GLY A 238 -22.43 18.67 5.07
N ARG A 239 -23.11 17.56 4.82
CA ARG A 239 -23.11 16.88 3.52
C ARG A 239 -24.51 16.70 2.98
N TYR A 240 -24.68 17.04 1.70
CA TYR A 240 -25.92 16.78 0.96
C TYR A 240 -25.63 16.07 -0.36
N SER A 241 -26.42 15.02 -0.68
CA SER A 241 -26.13 14.11 -1.80
C SER A 241 -27.44 13.73 -2.52
N PRO A 242 -28.00 14.64 -3.32
CA PRO A 242 -29.19 14.35 -4.12
C PRO A 242 -28.87 13.47 -5.32
N THR A 243 -29.90 12.77 -5.83
CA THR A 243 -29.78 12.07 -7.10
C THR A 243 -29.98 13.07 -8.25
N TRP A 244 -29.03 13.13 -9.15
CA TRP A 244 -28.99 14.05 -10.29
C TRP A 244 -29.74 13.51 -11.49
N ILE A 245 -29.85 14.29 -12.60
CA ILE A 245 -30.54 13.90 -13.83
C ILE A 245 -29.92 12.69 -14.54
N ASP A 246 -28.62 12.47 -14.31
CA ASP A 246 -27.86 11.32 -14.79
C ASP A 246 -28.10 10.02 -13.99
N GLY A 247 -28.98 10.08 -12.99
CA GLY A 247 -29.29 8.96 -12.10
C GLY A 247 -28.22 8.69 -11.02
N LYS A 248 -27.13 9.49 -10.99
CA LYS A 248 -26.05 9.35 -10.00
C LYS A 248 -26.26 10.31 -8.82
N LYS A 249 -25.69 9.94 -7.67
CA LYS A 249 -25.66 10.82 -6.50
C LYS A 249 -24.49 11.79 -6.59
N HIS A 250 -24.77 13.07 -6.57
CA HIS A 250 -23.76 14.13 -6.51
C HIS A 250 -23.73 14.71 -5.11
N ALA A 251 -22.60 14.56 -4.42
CA ALA A 251 -22.42 15.04 -3.05
C ALA A 251 -21.66 16.38 -3.06
N ARG A 252 -22.15 17.35 -2.25
CA ARG A 252 -21.40 18.57 -1.90
C ARG A 252 -21.33 18.70 -0.39
N ASN A 253 -20.24 19.25 0.11
CA ASN A 253 -19.98 19.41 1.53
C ASN A 253 -19.81 20.90 1.86
N VAL A 254 -20.19 21.26 3.09
CA VAL A 254 -19.90 22.56 3.72
C VAL A 254 -19.24 22.33 5.06
N TYR A 255 -18.39 23.27 5.46
CA TYR A 255 -17.65 23.20 6.72
C TYR A 255 -17.91 24.42 7.57
N ALA A 256 -17.95 24.24 8.89
CA ALA A 256 -18.13 25.31 9.87
C ALA A 256 -17.46 24.95 11.19
N HIS A 257 -17.18 25.98 12.02
CA HIS A 257 -16.57 25.80 13.32
C HIS A 257 -17.58 25.49 14.43
N THR A 258 -18.88 25.78 14.20
CA THR A 258 -19.96 25.41 15.09
C THR A 258 -21.01 24.60 14.37
N ARG A 259 -21.79 23.87 15.14
CA ARG A 259 -22.86 23.01 14.58
C ARG A 259 -23.98 23.86 14.00
N GLU A 260 -24.33 24.96 14.67
CA GLU A 260 -25.38 25.90 14.24
C GLU A 260 -25.03 26.55 12.91
N GLU A 261 -23.80 27.05 12.78
CA GLU A 261 -23.28 27.60 11.53
C GLU A 261 -23.24 26.55 10.40
N CYS A 262 -22.89 25.32 10.73
CA CYS A 262 -22.91 24.21 9.76
C CYS A 262 -24.33 23.87 9.30
N GLU A 263 -25.32 23.96 10.17
CA GLU A 263 -26.74 23.77 9.83
C GLU A 263 -27.27 24.86 8.89
N GLU A 264 -26.88 26.11 9.10
CA GLU A 264 -27.25 27.23 8.23
C GLU A 264 -26.62 27.09 6.84
N LYS A 265 -25.33 26.84 6.78
CA LYS A 265 -24.60 26.61 5.53
C LYS A 265 -25.16 25.40 4.77
N LEU A 266 -25.51 24.33 5.47
CA LEU A 266 -26.12 23.15 4.85
C LEU A 266 -27.51 23.43 4.30
N LYS A 267 -28.33 24.24 4.96
CA LYS A 267 -29.65 24.67 4.43
C LYS A 267 -29.51 25.45 3.12
N LEU A 268 -28.54 26.37 3.07
CA LEU A 268 -28.25 27.15 1.87
C LEU A 268 -27.77 26.24 0.72
N LEU A 269 -26.82 25.35 0.97
CA LEU A 269 -26.34 24.38 0.01
C LEU A 269 -27.46 23.50 -0.55
N ILE A 270 -28.37 23.03 0.29
CA ILE A 270 -29.54 22.23 -0.12
C ILE A 270 -30.47 23.05 -1.03
N ALA A 271 -30.68 24.32 -0.73
CA ALA A 271 -31.51 25.19 -1.54
C ALA A 271 -30.86 25.42 -2.94
N GLU A 272 -29.60 25.74 -2.99
CA GLU A 272 -28.83 25.89 -4.23
C GLU A 272 -28.88 24.64 -5.10
N MET A 273 -28.54 23.49 -4.55
CA MET A 273 -28.53 22.23 -5.31
C MET A 273 -29.92 21.81 -5.79
N LYS A 274 -30.98 22.14 -5.06
CA LYS A 274 -32.37 21.92 -5.50
C LYS A 274 -32.73 22.87 -6.62
N ALA A 275 -32.30 24.14 -6.59
CA ALA A 275 -32.55 25.10 -7.67
C ALA A 275 -31.83 24.69 -8.95
N GLU A 276 -30.53 24.33 -8.87
CA GLU A 276 -29.77 23.81 -10.00
C GLU A 276 -30.44 22.56 -10.63
N LEU A 277 -30.88 21.63 -9.78
CA LEU A 277 -31.57 20.43 -10.26
C LEU A 277 -32.90 20.73 -10.94
N ALA A 278 -33.64 21.72 -10.45
CA ALA A 278 -34.92 22.14 -11.04
C ALA A 278 -34.69 22.81 -12.40
N GLU A 279 -33.64 23.63 -12.53
CA GLU A 279 -33.29 24.31 -13.78
C GLU A 279 -32.82 23.32 -14.85
N LEU A 280 -31.99 22.35 -14.49
CA LEU A 280 -31.56 21.28 -15.38
C LEU A 280 -32.73 20.41 -15.84
N LYS A 281 -33.76 20.17 -14.99
CA LYS A 281 -34.94 19.45 -15.34
C LYS A 281 -35.79 20.24 -16.35
N ARG A 282 -35.91 21.57 -16.20
CA ARG A 282 -36.62 22.46 -17.17
C ARG A 282 -35.91 22.41 -18.52
N GLN A 283 -34.59 22.57 -18.56
CA GLN A 283 -33.82 22.54 -19.82
C GLN A 283 -33.91 21.19 -20.54
N LYS A 284 -34.15 20.08 -19.83
CA LYS A 284 -34.32 18.76 -20.42
C LYS A 284 -35.72 18.51 -20.88
N GLY A 285 -36.73 19.18 -20.26
CA GLY A 285 -38.15 19.12 -20.67
C GLY A 285 -38.50 19.94 -21.94
N ASP A 286 -37.71 21.03 -22.21
CA ASP A 286 -37.90 21.89 -23.39
C ASP A 286 -37.23 21.34 -24.67
N ARG A 287 -36.55 20.17 -24.59
CA ARG A 287 -35.93 19.49 -25.75
C ARG A 287 -36.71 18.27 -26.25
N HIS A 288 -37.91 18.11 -25.80
CA HIS A 288 -38.91 17.14 -26.31
C HIS A 288 -40.16 17.92 -26.74
#